data_06c02e8d66edeed67c19efbfc4109f29
#
_entry.id   06c02e8d66edeed67c19efbfc4109f29
#
_cell.length_a   1.000
_cell.length_b   1.000
_cell.length_c   1.000
_cell.angle_alpha   90.00
_cell.angle_beta   90.00
_cell.angle_gamma   90.00
#
_symmetry.space_group_name_H-M   'P 1'
#
loop_
_entity.id
_entity.type
_entity.pdbx_description
1 polymer ?
#
loop_
_entity_poly.entity_id
_entity_poly.type
_entity_poly.pdbx_seq_one_letter_code
_entity_poly.pdbx_strand_id
1 'polypeptide(L)'
;SGSASGAASSGSGSSYTILYDSQPATLNYLTTGTDLEMVVGANCVDTLVEYDNKGVMREGLATSWDWDVDTLTWTFHLREENWVDCNGEVLGPVTAQDFVDALKYVLTPDYAASNVGLVTAYIAGADDYYNYHVYLNNANTGVVDDDGTTYTVDGSGVVTVTAPDSDPATYAPVDFDAVGVTAVDDHTLTYTLTYDFPGFLSLLCYLPYEPAYGPLLSEMGDQYATSAETLYSCGAFYLSDYESLETWIMKKNPENYDADNVFIDTISRIYNAEAAVNGPEMIKRGEIDEATIGSDILDSWLSDDTTKDMVSMDRPNTNYTYFYMFNFMPFSHEFSNWSVEGMDAEYEPENWAKAINNTNFRKAFLYGINNAVTLAVSAPLGYDSYKLNTITPPNFCATTDGVDYTQCGGLADLTEFFDEAKAKEYRDAAIEELTAQGVTFPIKVQMPYNPSSTDWDKQCQVFKQQLEGVLNDGFDFIDIIITAGPSDSFLSSVRRNGKFAFLQCNWGADYSDPQTETDPFY
;
A
#
# COMPACT_ATOMS: atom_id res chain seq x y z
N SER A 1 32.12 32.97 -17.50
CA SER A 1 33.08 31.88 -17.77
C SER A 1 33.96 31.70 -16.54
N GLY A 2 33.63 30.70 -15.78
CA GLY A 2 34.39 30.21 -14.64
C GLY A 2 34.12 28.74 -14.53
N SER A 3 34.99 27.93 -15.13
CA SER A 3 35.00 26.49 -15.04
C SER A 3 35.40 26.11 -13.62
N ALA A 4 34.50 25.52 -12.86
CA ALA A 4 34.84 24.76 -11.66
C ALA A 4 35.15 23.33 -12.09
N SER A 5 36.43 22.99 -12.21
CA SER A 5 36.92 21.64 -12.31
C SER A 5 36.81 20.98 -10.93
N GLY A 6 35.78 20.25 -10.66
CA GLY A 6 35.70 19.35 -9.52
C GLY A 6 36.65 18.19 -9.75
N ALA A 7 37.66 18.07 -8.91
CA ALA A 7 38.55 16.91 -8.88
C ALA A 7 37.77 15.68 -8.44
N ALA A 8 37.72 14.66 -9.30
CA ALA A 8 37.25 13.34 -8.92
C ALA A 8 38.18 12.76 -7.84
N SER A 9 37.66 12.57 -6.63
CA SER A 9 38.36 11.81 -5.59
C SER A 9 38.24 10.34 -5.93
N SER A 10 39.33 9.69 -6.29
CA SER A 10 39.41 8.27 -6.44
C SER A 10 39.36 7.59 -5.08
N GLY A 11 38.32 6.75 -4.84
CA GLY A 11 38.45 5.64 -3.90
C GLY A 11 37.63 5.66 -2.61
N SER A 12 36.39 6.11 -2.62
CA SER A 12 35.33 5.57 -1.76
C SER A 12 34.06 5.52 -2.60
N GLY A 13 33.41 4.36 -2.70
CA GLY A 13 32.14 4.22 -3.39
C GLY A 13 31.11 5.19 -2.81
N SER A 14 30.16 5.64 -3.64
CA SER A 14 29.07 6.50 -3.19
C SER A 14 28.11 5.70 -2.32
N SER A 15 27.72 6.22 -1.17
CA SER A 15 26.78 5.57 -0.26
C SER A 15 25.58 6.48 -0.02
N TYR A 16 24.43 5.85 0.21
CA TYR A 16 23.19 6.50 0.63
C TYR A 16 22.66 5.80 1.88
N THR A 17 22.57 6.52 2.98
CA THR A 17 22.21 5.97 4.29
C THR A 17 20.93 6.63 4.81
N ILE A 18 19.93 5.81 5.13
CA ILE A 18 18.64 6.24 5.66
C ILE A 18 18.23 5.40 6.87
N LEU A 19 17.26 5.91 7.64
CA LEU A 19 16.70 5.18 8.77
C LEU A 19 15.40 4.47 8.40
N TYR A 20 15.08 3.42 9.15
CA TYR A 20 13.73 2.84 9.22
C TYR A 20 13.40 2.57 10.70
N ASP A 21 12.10 2.56 11.07
CA ASP A 21 11.64 2.59 12.46
C ASP A 21 10.76 1.41 12.86
N SER A 22 10.40 0.55 11.91
CA SER A 22 9.47 -0.56 12.12
C SER A 22 10.11 -1.88 11.76
N GLN A 23 9.72 -2.95 12.43
CA GLN A 23 10.19 -4.30 12.10
C GLN A 23 9.51 -4.79 10.81
N PRO A 24 10.26 -5.20 9.77
CA PRO A 24 9.69 -5.86 8.63
C PRO A 24 9.17 -7.26 9.03
N ALA A 25 8.01 -7.63 8.50
CA ALA A 25 7.45 -8.96 8.72
C ALA A 25 8.10 -10.00 7.79
N THR A 26 8.54 -9.58 6.62
CA THR A 26 9.17 -10.43 5.59
C THR A 26 10.02 -9.58 4.65
N LEU A 27 10.95 -10.19 3.92
CA LEU A 27 11.60 -9.61 2.75
C LEU A 27 10.98 -10.15 1.44
N ASN A 28 10.00 -11.06 1.56
CA ASN A 28 9.37 -11.69 0.40
C ASN A 28 8.47 -10.70 -0.33
N TYR A 29 9.02 -10.06 -1.35
CA TYR A 29 8.33 -9.08 -2.18
C TYR A 29 7.11 -9.66 -2.91
N LEU A 30 7.08 -10.96 -3.21
CA LEU A 30 5.93 -11.61 -3.85
C LEU A 30 4.70 -11.72 -2.94
N THR A 31 4.87 -11.67 -1.62
CA THR A 31 3.79 -11.90 -0.67
C THR A 31 3.43 -10.68 0.17
N THR A 32 4.34 -9.70 0.29
CA THR A 32 4.09 -8.50 1.10
C THR A 32 3.08 -7.55 0.47
N GLY A 33 2.46 -6.74 1.31
CA GLY A 33 1.64 -5.58 0.94
C GLY A 33 2.01 -4.34 1.77
N THR A 34 3.28 -4.22 2.22
CA THR A 34 3.77 -3.13 3.09
C THR A 34 4.93 -2.38 2.44
N ASP A 35 4.86 -1.06 2.40
CA ASP A 35 5.88 -0.18 1.77
C ASP A 35 7.31 -0.45 2.28
N LEU A 36 7.46 -0.70 3.59
CA LEU A 36 8.77 -0.98 4.18
C LEU A 36 9.48 -2.16 3.49
N GLU A 37 8.73 -3.20 3.17
CA GLU A 37 9.22 -4.46 2.62
C GLU A 37 9.32 -4.42 1.09
N MET A 38 8.45 -3.62 0.43
CA MET A 38 8.46 -3.40 -1.02
C MET A 38 9.79 -2.83 -1.54
N VAL A 39 10.55 -2.16 -0.67
CA VAL A 39 11.87 -1.61 -1.01
C VAL A 39 12.83 -2.68 -1.53
N VAL A 40 12.70 -3.93 -1.09
CA VAL A 40 13.55 -5.03 -1.58
C VAL A 40 13.22 -5.35 -3.03
N GLY A 41 11.95 -5.57 -3.38
CA GLY A 41 11.52 -5.74 -4.77
C GLY A 41 11.98 -4.56 -5.62
N ALA A 42 11.58 -3.35 -5.29
CA ALA A 42 11.85 -2.14 -6.05
C ALA A 42 13.33 -1.83 -6.33
N ASN A 43 14.28 -2.37 -5.55
CA ASN A 43 15.70 -2.14 -5.74
C ASN A 43 16.48 -3.37 -6.23
N CYS A 44 16.01 -4.56 -5.84
CA CYS A 44 16.75 -5.80 -6.08
C CYS A 44 16.19 -6.63 -7.23
N VAL A 45 14.97 -6.33 -7.71
CA VAL A 45 14.32 -7.08 -8.79
C VAL A 45 13.78 -6.11 -9.83
N ASP A 46 14.12 -6.30 -11.09
CA ASP A 46 13.59 -5.51 -12.19
C ASP A 46 12.27 -6.10 -12.70
N THR A 47 11.40 -5.23 -13.17
CA THR A 47 10.09 -5.57 -13.74
C THR A 47 10.15 -5.64 -15.28
N LEU A 48 9.08 -6.14 -15.91
CA LEU A 48 8.98 -6.17 -17.38
C LEU A 48 9.08 -4.77 -17.99
N VAL A 49 8.39 -3.81 -17.38
CA VAL A 49 8.36 -2.39 -17.74
C VAL A 49 8.56 -1.56 -16.49
N GLU A 50 9.06 -0.35 -16.62
CA GLU A 50 9.32 0.53 -15.48
C GLU A 50 9.02 1.99 -15.82
N TYR A 51 9.00 2.87 -14.80
CA TYR A 51 8.85 4.31 -15.00
C TYR A 51 10.20 5.01 -14.87
N ASP A 52 10.45 5.96 -15.76
CA ASP A 52 11.59 6.86 -15.62
C ASP A 52 11.34 7.92 -14.53
N ASN A 53 12.34 8.76 -14.27
CA ASN A 53 12.26 9.84 -13.29
C ASN A 53 11.27 10.97 -13.62
N LYS A 54 10.54 10.87 -14.73
CA LYS A 54 9.47 11.78 -15.16
C LYS A 54 8.11 11.12 -15.14
N GLY A 55 8.04 9.85 -14.71
CA GLY A 55 6.81 9.07 -14.72
C GLY A 55 6.42 8.57 -16.12
N VAL A 56 7.36 8.49 -17.06
CA VAL A 56 7.11 7.91 -18.38
C VAL A 56 7.49 6.45 -18.38
N MET A 57 6.55 5.59 -18.78
CA MET A 57 6.79 4.14 -18.88
C MET A 57 7.84 3.85 -19.97
N ARG A 58 8.75 2.97 -19.64
CA ARG A 58 9.85 2.52 -20.51
C ARG A 58 10.09 1.02 -20.41
N GLU A 59 11.00 0.54 -21.22
CA GLU A 59 11.48 -0.83 -21.21
C GLU A 59 12.22 -1.14 -19.89
N GLY A 60 11.83 -2.23 -19.23
CA GLY A 60 12.57 -2.87 -18.15
C GLY A 60 13.24 -4.15 -18.63
N LEU A 61 12.91 -5.32 -18.05
CA LEU A 61 13.37 -6.62 -18.55
C LEU A 61 12.79 -6.94 -19.94
N ALA A 62 11.62 -6.40 -20.29
CA ALA A 62 11.10 -6.49 -21.66
C ALA A 62 11.65 -5.36 -22.53
N THR A 63 12.19 -5.70 -23.72
CA THR A 63 12.67 -4.75 -24.73
C THR A 63 11.59 -4.34 -25.71
N SER A 64 10.50 -5.08 -25.77
CA SER A 64 9.31 -4.78 -26.56
C SER A 64 8.14 -5.63 -26.11
N TRP A 65 6.93 -5.19 -26.47
CA TRP A 65 5.71 -5.94 -26.21
C TRP A 65 4.65 -5.67 -27.26
N ASP A 66 3.77 -6.64 -27.45
CA ASP A 66 2.66 -6.59 -28.38
C ASP A 66 1.34 -6.93 -27.67
N TRP A 67 0.24 -6.27 -28.06
CA TRP A 67 -1.10 -6.55 -27.56
C TRP A 67 -2.01 -7.08 -28.67
N ASP A 68 -2.57 -8.25 -28.46
CA ASP A 68 -3.61 -8.82 -29.31
C ASP A 68 -4.96 -8.73 -28.60
N VAL A 69 -5.79 -7.77 -29.04
CA VAL A 69 -7.12 -7.53 -28.47
C VAL A 69 -8.13 -8.65 -28.76
N ASP A 70 -7.92 -9.42 -29.83
CA ASP A 70 -8.84 -10.52 -30.20
C ASP A 70 -8.66 -11.73 -29.27
N THR A 71 -7.45 -11.94 -28.77
CA THR A 71 -7.11 -13.03 -27.83
C THR A 71 -6.90 -12.54 -26.41
N LEU A 72 -6.98 -11.23 -26.16
CA LEU A 72 -6.68 -10.58 -24.89
C LEU A 72 -5.27 -10.94 -24.37
N THR A 73 -4.29 -11.04 -25.26
CA THR A 73 -2.96 -11.55 -24.93
C THR A 73 -1.88 -10.50 -25.16
N TRP A 74 -1.11 -10.22 -24.13
CA TRP A 74 0.15 -9.50 -24.19
C TRP A 74 1.30 -10.48 -24.44
N THR A 75 2.23 -10.09 -25.32
CA THR A 75 3.48 -10.82 -25.58
C THR A 75 4.65 -9.91 -25.28
N PHE A 76 5.57 -10.35 -24.41
CA PHE A 76 6.77 -9.61 -23.99
C PHE A 76 8.02 -10.31 -24.49
N HIS A 77 8.99 -9.54 -25.00
CA HIS A 77 10.28 -10.03 -25.46
C HIS A 77 11.37 -9.57 -24.50
N LEU A 78 12.00 -10.50 -23.79
CA LEU A 78 12.95 -10.24 -22.72
C LEU A 78 14.35 -9.98 -23.25
N ARG A 79 15.09 -9.11 -22.55
CA ARG A 79 16.53 -8.92 -22.73
C ARG A 79 17.33 -10.03 -22.06
N GLU A 80 18.61 -10.12 -22.43
CA GLU A 80 19.57 -10.87 -21.64
C GLU A 80 19.84 -10.12 -20.33
N GLU A 81 19.61 -10.76 -19.21
CA GLU A 81 19.87 -10.29 -17.86
C GLU A 81 20.22 -11.48 -16.97
N ASN A 82 20.94 -11.26 -15.85
CA ASN A 82 21.37 -12.31 -14.96
C ASN A 82 20.83 -12.15 -13.54
N TRP A 83 20.55 -13.28 -12.92
CA TRP A 83 20.39 -13.37 -11.47
C TRP A 83 21.75 -13.37 -10.78
N VAL A 84 21.86 -12.65 -9.67
CA VAL A 84 23.00 -12.64 -8.76
C VAL A 84 22.57 -13.00 -7.33
N ASP A 85 23.50 -13.61 -6.57
CA ASP A 85 23.28 -13.92 -5.15
C ASP A 85 23.62 -12.72 -4.24
N CYS A 86 23.56 -12.92 -2.93
CA CYS A 86 23.89 -11.90 -1.91
C CYS A 86 25.38 -11.47 -1.92
N ASN A 87 26.27 -12.18 -2.64
CA ASN A 87 27.66 -11.80 -2.84
C ASN A 87 27.89 -11.08 -4.18
N GLY A 88 26.86 -10.97 -5.02
CA GLY A 88 26.94 -10.44 -6.38
C GLY A 88 27.53 -11.46 -7.38
N GLU A 89 27.52 -12.76 -7.04
CA GLU A 89 27.97 -13.83 -7.96
C GLU A 89 26.84 -14.20 -8.92
N VAL A 90 27.17 -14.29 -10.22
CA VAL A 90 26.19 -14.65 -11.27
C VAL A 90 25.77 -16.12 -11.14
N LEU A 91 24.46 -16.35 -11.17
CA LEU A 91 23.84 -17.66 -11.01
C LEU A 91 23.32 -18.24 -12.34
N GLY A 92 22.79 -17.38 -13.19
CA GLY A 92 22.20 -17.76 -14.46
C GLY A 92 21.32 -16.66 -15.06
N PRO A 93 20.79 -16.86 -16.28
CA PRO A 93 19.97 -15.87 -16.94
C PRO A 93 18.59 -15.72 -16.27
N VAL A 94 18.02 -14.53 -16.37
CA VAL A 94 16.59 -14.29 -16.15
C VAL A 94 15.82 -14.82 -17.35
N THR A 95 14.79 -15.60 -17.11
CA THR A 95 13.99 -16.23 -18.16
C THR A 95 12.50 -15.95 -18.00
N ALA A 96 11.74 -16.16 -19.05
CA ALA A 96 10.27 -16.07 -19.00
C ALA A 96 9.67 -17.07 -17.98
N GLN A 97 10.35 -18.19 -17.71
CA GLN A 97 9.91 -19.18 -16.73
C GLN A 97 9.95 -18.63 -15.29
N ASP A 98 10.88 -17.72 -14.98
CA ASP A 98 10.99 -17.11 -13.65
C ASP A 98 9.76 -16.27 -13.30
N PHE A 99 9.11 -15.64 -14.30
CA PHE A 99 7.83 -14.95 -14.13
C PHE A 99 6.66 -15.92 -13.91
N VAL A 100 6.66 -17.03 -14.64
CA VAL A 100 5.63 -18.08 -14.49
C VAL A 100 5.71 -18.71 -13.10
N ASP A 101 6.92 -19.02 -12.63
CA ASP A 101 7.15 -19.62 -11.32
C ASP A 101 6.80 -18.67 -10.19
N ALA A 102 7.14 -17.38 -10.32
CA ALA A 102 6.76 -16.34 -9.38
C ALA A 102 5.24 -16.15 -9.29
N LEU A 103 4.55 -16.10 -10.43
CA LEU A 103 3.09 -15.96 -10.44
C LEU A 103 2.40 -17.17 -9.82
N LYS A 104 2.93 -18.39 -10.08
CA LYS A 104 2.43 -19.60 -9.43
C LYS A 104 2.62 -19.56 -7.91
N TYR A 105 3.74 -19.03 -7.45
CA TYR A 105 4.01 -18.84 -6.03
C TYR A 105 2.98 -17.89 -5.40
N VAL A 106 2.74 -16.73 -6.02
CA VAL A 106 1.72 -15.75 -5.57
C VAL A 106 0.33 -16.37 -5.50
N LEU A 107 -0.02 -17.22 -6.48
CA LEU A 107 -1.31 -17.92 -6.55
C LEU A 107 -1.38 -19.19 -5.68
N THR A 108 -0.35 -19.51 -4.90
CA THR A 108 -0.38 -20.64 -3.96
C THR A 108 -0.92 -20.15 -2.60
N PRO A 109 -2.12 -20.59 -2.16
CA PRO A 109 -2.76 -20.05 -0.95
C PRO A 109 -1.94 -20.17 0.32
N ASP A 110 -1.08 -21.19 0.42
CA ASP A 110 -0.24 -21.46 1.59
C ASP A 110 0.76 -20.32 1.87
N TYR A 111 1.11 -19.53 0.86
CA TYR A 111 2.02 -18.40 1.01
C TYR A 111 1.32 -17.08 1.35
N ALA A 112 -0.03 -17.06 1.35
CA ALA A 112 -0.86 -15.95 1.79
C ALA A 112 -0.45 -14.57 1.20
N ALA A 113 -0.19 -14.53 -0.12
CA ALA A 113 0.22 -13.30 -0.78
C ALA A 113 -0.84 -12.20 -0.62
N SER A 114 -0.44 -11.06 -0.03
CA SER A 114 -1.37 -9.96 0.31
C SER A 114 -2.02 -9.33 -0.91
N ASN A 115 -1.33 -9.34 -2.05
CA ASN A 115 -1.74 -8.70 -3.29
C ASN A 115 -2.24 -9.69 -4.36
N VAL A 116 -2.58 -10.94 -3.96
CA VAL A 116 -3.08 -11.98 -4.88
C VAL A 116 -4.30 -11.52 -5.68
N GLY A 117 -5.14 -10.65 -5.11
CA GLY A 117 -6.30 -10.06 -5.77
C GLY A 117 -5.95 -9.31 -7.05
N LEU A 118 -4.77 -8.71 -7.15
CA LEU A 118 -4.29 -8.03 -8.36
C LEU A 118 -3.95 -9.03 -9.49
N VAL A 119 -3.72 -10.30 -9.18
CA VAL A 119 -3.50 -11.35 -10.17
C VAL A 119 -4.82 -12.02 -10.55
N THR A 120 -5.64 -12.40 -9.56
CA THR A 120 -6.91 -13.11 -9.79
C THR A 120 -7.93 -12.26 -10.54
N ALA A 121 -7.90 -10.93 -10.38
CA ALA A 121 -8.81 -10.02 -11.07
C ALA A 121 -8.52 -9.89 -12.58
N TYR A 122 -7.25 -9.98 -12.99
CA TYR A 122 -6.85 -9.60 -14.34
C TYR A 122 -6.35 -10.77 -15.21
N ILE A 123 -5.70 -11.78 -14.63
CA ILE A 123 -5.14 -12.92 -15.38
C ILE A 123 -6.21 -13.99 -15.57
N ALA A 124 -6.45 -14.40 -16.82
CA ALA A 124 -7.41 -15.42 -17.16
C ALA A 124 -7.15 -16.73 -16.40
N GLY A 125 -8.17 -17.32 -15.81
CA GLY A 125 -8.09 -18.58 -15.07
C GLY A 125 -7.41 -18.51 -13.69
N ALA A 126 -6.83 -17.37 -13.32
CA ALA A 126 -6.14 -17.23 -12.03
C ALA A 126 -7.09 -17.30 -10.83
N ASP A 127 -8.29 -16.69 -10.95
CA ASP A 127 -9.31 -16.75 -9.90
C ASP A 127 -9.82 -18.18 -9.68
N ASP A 128 -10.13 -18.91 -10.75
CA ASP A 128 -10.58 -20.30 -10.67
C ASP A 128 -9.50 -21.19 -10.03
N TYR A 129 -8.23 -20.99 -10.43
CA TYR A 129 -7.09 -21.72 -9.86
C TYR A 129 -6.94 -21.45 -8.38
N TYR A 130 -6.88 -20.18 -7.99
CA TYR A 130 -6.66 -19.76 -6.61
C TYR A 130 -7.80 -20.26 -5.70
N ASN A 131 -9.06 -20.00 -6.07
CA ASN A 131 -10.22 -20.40 -5.28
C ASN A 131 -10.32 -21.92 -5.13
N TYR A 132 -10.06 -22.70 -6.21
CA TYR A 132 -10.03 -24.15 -6.10
C TYR A 132 -9.00 -24.62 -5.05
N HIS A 133 -7.79 -24.06 -5.05
CA HIS A 133 -6.74 -24.44 -4.11
C HIS A 133 -7.03 -23.98 -2.67
N VAL A 134 -7.67 -22.83 -2.48
CA VAL A 134 -8.17 -22.40 -1.16
C VAL A 134 -9.20 -23.41 -0.63
N TYR A 135 -10.18 -23.77 -1.43
CA TYR A 135 -11.21 -24.73 -1.02
C TYR A 135 -10.65 -26.13 -0.78
N LEU A 136 -9.68 -26.54 -1.58
CA LEU A 136 -8.99 -27.83 -1.40
C LEU A 136 -8.20 -27.84 -0.07
N ASN A 137 -7.50 -26.77 0.26
CA ASN A 137 -6.77 -26.64 1.51
C ASN A 137 -7.74 -26.69 2.71
N ASN A 138 -8.85 -25.97 2.65
CA ASN A 138 -9.89 -25.99 3.68
C ASN A 138 -10.49 -27.40 3.85
N ALA A 139 -10.75 -28.12 2.75
CA ALA A 139 -11.24 -29.48 2.80
C ALA A 139 -10.23 -30.45 3.44
N ASN A 140 -8.94 -30.31 3.11
CA ASN A 140 -7.87 -31.18 3.63
C ASN A 140 -7.58 -30.93 5.11
N THR A 141 -7.73 -29.68 5.58
CA THR A 141 -7.50 -29.29 6.97
C THR A 141 -8.74 -29.39 7.84
N GLY A 142 -9.92 -29.56 7.24
CA GLY A 142 -11.20 -29.69 7.95
C GLY A 142 -11.66 -28.35 8.55
N VAL A 143 -11.31 -27.24 7.91
CA VAL A 143 -11.76 -25.90 8.31
C VAL A 143 -13.26 -25.79 8.15
N VAL A 144 -13.88 -25.12 9.11
CA VAL A 144 -15.25 -24.63 9.04
C VAL A 144 -15.17 -23.12 9.22
N ASP A 145 -15.70 -22.36 8.27
CA ASP A 145 -15.69 -20.92 8.35
C ASP A 145 -16.61 -20.39 9.46
N ASP A 146 -16.43 -19.16 9.86
CA ASP A 146 -17.20 -18.52 10.94
C ASP A 146 -18.71 -18.48 10.66
N ASP A 147 -19.11 -18.43 9.38
CA ASP A 147 -20.51 -18.52 8.95
C ASP A 147 -21.07 -19.94 8.92
N GLY A 148 -20.23 -20.95 9.22
CA GLY A 148 -20.58 -22.38 9.20
C GLY A 148 -20.39 -23.07 7.84
N THR A 149 -19.76 -22.42 6.86
CA THR A 149 -19.41 -23.04 5.57
C THR A 149 -18.42 -24.18 5.77
N THR A 150 -18.68 -25.32 5.13
CA THR A 150 -17.88 -26.54 5.21
C THR A 150 -17.33 -26.95 3.85
N TYR A 151 -16.20 -27.64 3.86
CA TYR A 151 -15.46 -28.09 2.67
C TYR A 151 -15.22 -29.59 2.73
N THR A 152 -15.42 -30.28 1.62
CA THR A 152 -15.08 -31.70 1.49
C THR A 152 -14.45 -31.97 0.13
N VAL A 153 -13.54 -32.93 0.04
CA VAL A 153 -12.91 -33.35 -1.22
C VAL A 153 -13.14 -34.86 -1.44
N ASP A 154 -13.50 -35.25 -2.66
CA ASP A 154 -13.68 -36.65 -3.04
C ASP A 154 -12.38 -37.28 -3.59
N GLY A 155 -12.42 -38.56 -3.90
CA GLY A 155 -11.26 -39.30 -4.43
C GLY A 155 -10.81 -38.90 -5.84
N SER A 156 -11.55 -38.03 -6.54
CA SER A 156 -11.20 -37.48 -7.85
C SER A 156 -10.67 -36.02 -7.73
N GLY A 157 -10.60 -35.48 -6.51
CA GLY A 157 -10.16 -34.11 -6.26
C GLY A 157 -11.26 -33.06 -6.40
N VAL A 158 -12.52 -33.48 -6.63
CA VAL A 158 -13.64 -32.53 -6.67
C VAL A 158 -13.94 -32.03 -5.26
N VAL A 159 -13.86 -30.70 -5.08
CA VAL A 159 -14.18 -30.05 -3.81
C VAL A 159 -15.65 -29.66 -3.79
N THR A 160 -16.33 -29.95 -2.69
CA THR A 160 -17.70 -29.50 -2.42
C THR A 160 -17.69 -28.50 -1.28
N VAL A 161 -18.22 -27.31 -1.56
CA VAL A 161 -18.41 -26.21 -0.59
C VAL A 161 -19.88 -26.18 -0.21
N THR A 162 -20.18 -26.19 1.08
CA THR A 162 -21.55 -26.15 1.60
C THR A 162 -21.68 -25.03 2.61
N ALA A 163 -22.28 -23.93 2.18
CA ALA A 163 -22.66 -22.84 3.08
C ALA A 163 -24.00 -23.13 3.74
N PRO A 164 -24.26 -22.64 4.97
CA PRO A 164 -25.55 -22.74 5.62
C PRO A 164 -26.69 -22.21 4.73
N ASP A 165 -27.80 -22.91 4.69
CA ASP A 165 -29.01 -22.52 3.94
C ASP A 165 -28.82 -22.38 2.42
N SER A 166 -27.76 -22.97 1.84
CA SER A 166 -27.45 -22.96 0.41
C SER A 166 -27.29 -24.40 -0.13
N ASP A 167 -27.57 -24.57 -1.41
CA ASP A 167 -27.25 -25.85 -2.09
C ASP A 167 -25.71 -25.96 -2.20
N PRO A 168 -25.14 -27.19 -2.03
CA PRO A 168 -23.72 -27.40 -2.18
C PRO A 168 -23.21 -27.04 -3.58
N ALA A 169 -22.11 -26.28 -3.65
CA ALA A 169 -21.38 -25.97 -4.88
C ALA A 169 -20.19 -26.93 -5.06
N THR A 170 -19.91 -27.35 -6.29
CA THR A 170 -18.81 -28.27 -6.60
C THR A 170 -17.78 -27.61 -7.53
N TYR A 171 -16.50 -27.82 -7.24
CA TYR A 171 -15.37 -27.27 -7.96
C TYR A 171 -14.48 -28.44 -8.44
N ALA A 172 -14.33 -28.55 -9.75
CA ALA A 172 -13.42 -29.52 -10.35
C ALA A 172 -11.96 -29.08 -10.15
N PRO A 173 -10.99 -30.04 -10.15
CA PRO A 173 -9.57 -29.70 -10.13
C PRO A 173 -9.19 -28.70 -11.24
N VAL A 174 -8.41 -27.67 -10.86
CA VAL A 174 -7.86 -26.69 -11.78
C VAL A 174 -6.34 -26.76 -11.69
N ASP A 175 -5.70 -27.12 -12.80
CA ASP A 175 -4.23 -27.13 -12.92
C ASP A 175 -3.71 -25.74 -13.30
N PHE A 176 -2.45 -25.45 -12.97
CA PHE A 176 -1.83 -24.15 -13.26
C PHE A 176 -1.75 -23.84 -14.77
N ASP A 177 -1.75 -24.87 -15.62
CA ASP A 177 -1.79 -24.70 -17.08
C ASP A 177 -3.03 -23.96 -17.59
N ALA A 178 -4.08 -23.82 -16.75
CA ALA A 178 -5.27 -23.04 -17.06
C ALA A 178 -5.10 -21.53 -16.81
N VAL A 179 -4.03 -21.14 -16.09
CA VAL A 179 -3.73 -19.73 -15.79
C VAL A 179 -3.08 -19.09 -17.00
N GLY A 180 -3.56 -17.91 -17.37
CA GLY A 180 -3.15 -17.15 -18.55
C GLY A 180 -1.74 -16.58 -18.48
N VAL A 181 -0.73 -17.35 -18.09
CA VAL A 181 0.69 -16.99 -18.13
C VAL A 181 1.49 -18.11 -18.74
N THR A 182 2.37 -17.80 -19.70
CA THR A 182 3.14 -18.84 -20.40
C THR A 182 4.53 -18.33 -20.81
N ALA A 183 5.56 -19.08 -20.45
CA ALA A 183 6.88 -18.96 -21.05
C ALA A 183 6.88 -19.72 -22.40
N VAL A 184 6.82 -18.99 -23.50
CA VAL A 184 6.83 -19.57 -24.85
C VAL A 184 8.21 -20.14 -25.18
N ASP A 185 9.23 -19.42 -24.76
CA ASP A 185 10.65 -19.79 -24.75
C ASP A 185 11.34 -18.97 -23.65
N ASP A 186 12.67 -19.09 -23.51
CA ASP A 186 13.41 -18.41 -22.44
C ASP A 186 13.27 -16.87 -22.46
N HIS A 187 12.97 -16.27 -23.62
CA HIS A 187 12.89 -14.83 -23.81
C HIS A 187 11.52 -14.33 -24.28
N THR A 188 10.51 -15.18 -24.31
CA THR A 188 9.17 -14.80 -24.74
C THR A 188 8.15 -15.22 -23.69
N LEU A 189 7.55 -14.22 -23.05
CA LEU A 189 6.51 -14.36 -22.03
C LEU A 189 5.16 -13.88 -22.57
N THR A 190 4.07 -14.59 -22.28
CA THR A 190 2.72 -14.14 -22.58
C THR A 190 1.86 -14.07 -21.35
N TYR A 191 1.01 -13.03 -21.29
CA TYR A 191 -0.11 -12.93 -20.36
C TYR A 191 -1.43 -12.81 -21.12
N THR A 192 -2.38 -13.68 -20.80
CA THR A 192 -3.76 -13.61 -21.30
C THR A 192 -4.66 -13.05 -20.19
N LEU A 193 -5.38 -11.97 -20.50
CA LEU A 193 -6.23 -11.27 -19.55
C LEU A 193 -7.67 -11.79 -19.55
N THR A 194 -8.39 -11.53 -18.48
CA THR A 194 -9.83 -11.80 -18.36
C THR A 194 -10.66 -10.86 -19.22
N TYR A 195 -10.21 -9.63 -19.40
CA TYR A 195 -10.82 -8.58 -20.23
C TYR A 195 -9.76 -7.56 -20.69
N ASP A 196 -10.12 -6.70 -21.63
CA ASP A 196 -9.24 -5.61 -22.10
C ASP A 196 -9.06 -4.57 -20.99
N PHE A 197 -7.91 -4.61 -20.34
CA PHE A 197 -7.55 -3.75 -19.21
C PHE A 197 -6.43 -2.77 -19.61
N PRO A 198 -6.73 -1.48 -19.80
CA PRO A 198 -5.74 -0.48 -20.25
C PRO A 198 -4.61 -0.23 -19.23
N GLY A 199 -4.86 -0.47 -17.94
CA GLY A 199 -3.88 -0.32 -16.86
C GLY A 199 -2.87 -1.46 -16.72
N PHE A 200 -2.94 -2.51 -17.55
CA PHE A 200 -2.14 -3.72 -17.33
C PHE A 200 -0.63 -3.49 -17.34
N LEU A 201 -0.12 -2.67 -18.26
CA LEU A 201 1.33 -2.38 -18.29
C LEU A 201 1.81 -1.70 -17.01
N SER A 202 1.02 -0.79 -16.44
CA SER A 202 1.38 -0.16 -15.17
C SER A 202 1.29 -1.13 -13.98
N LEU A 203 0.35 -2.08 -14.03
CA LEU A 203 0.24 -3.14 -13.03
C LEU A 203 1.47 -4.06 -13.01
N LEU A 204 2.13 -4.24 -14.15
CA LEU A 204 3.37 -5.04 -14.26
C LEU A 204 4.58 -4.42 -13.54
N CYS A 205 4.50 -3.16 -13.11
CA CYS A 205 5.49 -2.53 -12.24
C CYS A 205 5.28 -2.87 -10.76
N TYR A 206 4.32 -3.75 -10.43
CA TYR A 206 3.95 -4.06 -9.05
C TYR A 206 4.38 -5.47 -8.66
N LEU A 207 4.76 -5.64 -7.40
CA LEU A 207 5.44 -6.80 -6.83
C LEU A 207 4.92 -8.19 -7.26
N PRO A 208 3.59 -8.48 -7.28
CA PRO A 208 3.11 -9.81 -7.63
C PRO A 208 3.41 -10.24 -9.07
N TYR A 209 3.90 -9.30 -9.90
CA TYR A 209 4.31 -9.56 -11.29
C TYR A 209 5.84 -9.55 -11.49
N GLU A 210 6.62 -9.32 -10.43
CA GLU A 210 8.07 -9.43 -10.47
C GLU A 210 8.51 -10.88 -10.65
N PRO A 211 9.61 -11.15 -11.36
CA PRO A 211 10.15 -12.49 -11.49
C PRO A 211 10.83 -12.94 -10.19
N ALA A 212 11.02 -14.24 -10.05
CA ALA A 212 11.85 -14.82 -9.01
C ALA A 212 12.64 -16.01 -9.58
N TYR A 213 13.91 -16.18 -9.14
CA TYR A 213 14.71 -17.30 -9.58
C TYR A 213 14.06 -18.64 -9.24
N GLY A 214 13.46 -19.28 -10.23
CA GLY A 214 12.59 -20.44 -10.07
C GLY A 214 13.19 -21.60 -9.26
N PRO A 215 14.47 -21.99 -9.48
CA PRO A 215 15.11 -23.03 -8.68
C PRO A 215 15.17 -22.73 -7.20
N LEU A 216 15.54 -21.49 -6.80
CA LEU A 216 15.56 -21.07 -5.39
C LEU A 216 14.16 -21.03 -4.80
N LEU A 217 13.20 -20.45 -5.54
CA LEU A 217 11.81 -20.35 -5.11
C LEU A 217 11.22 -21.74 -4.80
N SER A 218 11.49 -22.71 -5.67
CA SER A 218 11.05 -24.09 -5.51
C SER A 218 11.74 -24.81 -4.33
N GLU A 219 13.03 -24.51 -4.08
CA GLU A 219 13.80 -25.12 -2.99
C GLU A 219 13.39 -24.56 -1.63
N MET A 220 13.20 -23.24 -1.54
CA MET A 220 12.97 -22.52 -0.27
C MET A 220 11.52 -22.53 0.16
N GLY A 221 10.55 -22.52 -0.76
CA GLY A 221 9.13 -22.46 -0.44
C GLY A 221 8.82 -21.26 0.47
N ASP A 222 8.30 -21.52 1.68
CA ASP A 222 7.98 -20.51 2.70
C ASP A 222 9.21 -19.81 3.31
N GLN A 223 10.41 -20.35 3.09
CA GLN A 223 11.68 -19.75 3.51
C GLN A 223 12.27 -18.81 2.46
N TYR A 224 11.62 -18.64 1.29
CA TYR A 224 12.07 -17.69 0.27
C TYR A 224 12.09 -16.28 0.83
N ALA A 225 13.20 -15.54 0.58
CA ALA A 225 13.38 -14.17 1.01
C ALA A 225 13.16 -13.93 2.52
N THR A 226 13.65 -14.83 3.38
CA THR A 226 13.72 -14.64 4.83
C THR A 226 15.08 -14.12 5.30
N SER A 227 16.09 -14.18 4.42
CA SER A 227 17.46 -13.65 4.63
C SER A 227 18.07 -13.23 3.31
N ALA A 228 19.24 -12.59 3.34
CA ALA A 228 19.96 -12.22 2.12
C ALA A 228 20.35 -13.45 1.26
N GLU A 229 20.66 -14.58 1.89
CA GLU A 229 21.05 -15.82 1.20
C GLU A 229 19.86 -16.52 0.52
N THR A 230 18.64 -16.21 0.95
CA THR A 230 17.41 -16.80 0.41
C THR A 230 16.67 -15.87 -0.55
N LEU A 231 17.34 -14.77 -0.98
CA LEU A 231 16.84 -13.82 -1.97
C LEU A 231 17.89 -13.59 -3.04
N TYR A 232 17.55 -13.84 -4.31
CA TYR A 232 18.39 -13.50 -5.45
C TYR A 232 17.86 -12.27 -6.17
N SER A 233 18.75 -11.56 -6.84
CA SER A 233 18.50 -10.24 -7.40
C SER A 233 18.82 -10.19 -8.89
N CYS A 234 18.03 -9.45 -9.67
CA CYS A 234 18.31 -9.08 -11.05
C CYS A 234 18.18 -7.57 -11.29
N GLY A 235 17.81 -6.80 -10.26
CA GLY A 235 17.65 -5.35 -10.33
C GLY A 235 18.96 -4.57 -10.18
N ALA A 236 18.83 -3.25 -10.05
CA ALA A 236 19.94 -2.30 -9.93
C ALA A 236 20.86 -2.57 -8.72
N PHE A 237 20.32 -3.22 -7.69
CA PHE A 237 21.05 -3.60 -6.47
C PHE A 237 20.79 -5.07 -6.14
N TYR A 238 21.66 -5.64 -5.31
CA TYR A 238 21.43 -6.91 -4.64
C TYR A 238 21.51 -6.73 -3.12
N LEU A 239 20.70 -7.49 -2.39
CA LEU A 239 20.70 -7.49 -0.94
C LEU A 239 21.93 -8.27 -0.44
N SER A 240 22.97 -7.55 0.01
CA SER A 240 24.22 -8.16 0.43
C SER A 240 24.24 -8.58 1.88
N ASP A 241 23.42 -7.94 2.71
CA ASP A 241 23.33 -8.21 4.15
C ASP A 241 21.98 -7.76 4.70
N TYR A 242 21.45 -8.54 5.62
CA TYR A 242 20.20 -8.24 6.31
C TYR A 242 20.21 -8.79 7.72
N GLU A 243 20.11 -7.89 8.68
CA GLU A 243 19.86 -8.19 10.08
C GLU A 243 18.62 -7.44 10.54
N SER A 244 17.58 -8.18 10.92
CA SER A 244 16.31 -7.61 11.37
C SER A 244 16.53 -6.69 12.58
N LEU A 245 15.91 -5.49 12.56
CA LEU A 245 16.08 -4.45 13.57
C LEU A 245 17.54 -3.95 13.75
N GLU A 246 18.38 -4.13 12.73
CA GLU A 246 19.73 -3.57 12.69
C GLU A 246 20.01 -2.89 11.36
N THR A 247 20.27 -3.66 10.29
CA THR A 247 20.69 -3.10 9.00
C THR A 247 20.17 -3.90 7.80
N TRP A 248 19.94 -3.18 6.69
CA TRP A 248 19.80 -3.73 5.33
C TRP A 248 20.86 -3.08 4.47
N ILE A 249 21.70 -3.87 3.84
CA ILE A 249 22.76 -3.39 2.97
C ILE A 249 22.49 -3.89 1.56
N MET A 250 22.19 -2.97 0.66
CA MET A 250 22.06 -3.24 -0.77
C MET A 250 23.28 -2.68 -1.50
N LYS A 251 23.87 -3.47 -2.36
CA LYS A 251 25.02 -3.08 -3.17
C LYS A 251 24.64 -3.05 -4.64
N LYS A 252 25.25 -2.10 -5.36
CA LYS A 252 25.08 -1.97 -6.80
C LYS A 252 25.35 -3.31 -7.50
N ASN A 253 24.42 -3.73 -8.35
CA ASN A 253 24.56 -4.89 -9.21
C ASN A 253 25.32 -4.50 -10.50
N PRO A 254 26.56 -4.93 -10.69
CA PRO A 254 27.32 -4.59 -11.89
C PRO A 254 26.84 -5.35 -13.14
N GLU A 255 26.06 -6.43 -12.97
CA GLU A 255 25.52 -7.24 -14.04
C GLU A 255 24.19 -6.70 -14.59
N ASN A 256 23.57 -5.74 -13.88
CA ASN A 256 22.31 -5.16 -14.31
C ASN A 256 22.46 -4.39 -15.62
N TYR A 257 21.47 -4.50 -16.52
CA TYR A 257 21.51 -3.89 -17.86
C TYR A 257 21.67 -2.35 -17.84
N ASP A 258 21.25 -1.69 -16.76
CA ASP A 258 21.32 -0.24 -16.61
C ASP A 258 22.39 0.20 -15.58
N ALA A 259 23.33 -0.69 -15.24
CA ALA A 259 24.36 -0.44 -14.23
C ALA A 259 25.16 0.85 -14.45
N ASP A 260 25.39 1.26 -15.71
CA ASP A 260 26.11 2.50 -16.05
C ASP A 260 25.38 3.76 -15.57
N ASN A 261 24.07 3.70 -15.35
CA ASN A 261 23.22 4.79 -14.87
C ASN A 261 22.94 4.72 -13.36
N VAL A 262 23.45 3.71 -12.66
CA VAL A 262 23.36 3.59 -11.20
C VAL A 262 24.59 4.25 -10.58
N PHE A 263 24.40 5.38 -9.88
CA PHE A 263 25.48 6.21 -9.33
C PHE A 263 25.74 5.99 -7.84
N ILE A 264 24.89 5.22 -7.17
CA ILE A 264 25.04 4.84 -5.76
C ILE A 264 25.62 3.43 -5.72
N ASP A 265 26.73 3.23 -5.00
CA ASP A 265 27.37 1.92 -4.87
C ASP A 265 26.78 1.11 -3.71
N THR A 266 26.28 1.77 -2.67
CA THR A 266 25.72 1.11 -1.49
C THR A 266 24.55 1.91 -0.92
N ILE A 267 23.43 1.24 -0.70
CA ILE A 267 22.30 1.77 0.09
C ILE A 267 22.31 1.07 1.44
N SER A 268 22.34 1.85 2.52
CA SER A 268 22.29 1.35 3.89
C SER A 268 21.01 1.83 4.57
N ARG A 269 20.17 0.91 5.03
CA ARG A 269 19.03 1.21 5.87
C ARG A 269 19.34 0.78 7.30
N ILE A 270 19.27 1.69 8.25
CA ILE A 270 19.64 1.46 9.65
C ILE A 270 18.38 1.56 10.51
N TYR A 271 18.15 0.54 11.32
CA TYR A 271 17.02 0.55 12.25
C TYR A 271 17.23 1.58 13.36
N ASN A 272 16.20 2.36 13.61
CA ASN A 272 16.11 3.27 14.74
C ASN A 272 14.64 3.47 15.12
N ALA A 273 14.21 2.87 16.22
CA ALA A 273 12.82 2.99 16.70
C ALA A 273 12.35 4.44 16.93
N GLU A 274 13.30 5.38 17.09
CA GLU A 274 13.05 6.81 17.25
C GLU A 274 13.58 7.60 16.04
N ALA A 275 13.49 7.04 14.82
CA ALA A 275 14.02 7.64 13.59
C ALA A 275 13.53 9.07 13.37
N ALA A 276 12.24 9.34 13.62
CA ALA A 276 11.64 10.66 13.49
C ALA A 276 12.27 11.72 14.42
N VAL A 277 12.73 11.31 15.60
CA VAL A 277 13.35 12.19 16.61
C VAL A 277 14.86 12.29 16.40
N ASN A 278 15.51 11.15 16.16
CA ASN A 278 16.96 11.07 16.06
C ASN A 278 17.49 11.50 14.67
N GLY A 279 16.72 11.25 13.61
CA GLY A 279 17.13 11.52 12.22
C GLY A 279 17.60 12.95 11.98
N PRO A 280 16.86 13.99 12.39
CA PRO A 280 17.29 15.38 12.21
C PRO A 280 18.67 15.69 12.83
N GLU A 281 18.98 15.14 13.98
CA GLU A 281 20.29 15.33 14.61
C GLU A 281 21.40 14.50 13.95
N MET A 282 21.06 13.32 13.40
CA MET A 282 22.02 12.49 12.64
C MET A 282 22.39 13.14 11.31
N ILE A 283 21.43 13.80 10.61
CA ILE A 283 21.72 14.62 9.42
C ILE A 283 22.75 15.71 9.74
N LYS A 284 22.56 16.47 10.83
CA LYS A 284 23.52 17.52 11.25
C LYS A 284 24.93 16.98 11.46
N ARG A 285 25.06 15.72 11.89
CA ARG A 285 26.35 15.06 12.10
C ARG A 285 26.91 14.40 10.83
N GLY A 286 26.12 14.36 9.74
CA GLY A 286 26.49 13.68 8.49
C GLY A 286 26.53 12.15 8.63
N GLU A 287 25.70 11.57 9.50
CA GLU A 287 25.62 10.14 9.74
C GLU A 287 24.64 9.45 8.80
N ILE A 288 23.66 10.19 8.30
CA ILE A 288 22.65 9.75 7.33
C ILE A 288 22.43 10.83 6.27
N ASP A 289 21.80 10.48 5.17
CA ASP A 289 21.62 11.34 3.99
C ASP A 289 20.20 11.94 3.89
N GLU A 290 19.23 11.38 4.59
CA GLU A 290 17.84 11.85 4.57
C GLU A 290 17.17 11.68 5.94
N ALA A 291 16.34 12.65 6.33
CA ALA A 291 15.45 12.58 7.49
C ALA A 291 14.23 13.49 7.31
N THR A 292 13.13 13.14 7.92
CA THR A 292 11.92 13.98 7.98
C THR A 292 12.07 15.02 9.11
N ILE A 293 11.75 16.29 8.81
CA ILE A 293 11.70 17.37 9.79
C ILE A 293 10.27 17.57 10.25
N GLY A 294 9.99 17.20 11.51
CA GLY A 294 8.66 17.38 12.10
C GLY A 294 8.27 18.86 12.28
N SER A 295 6.98 19.13 12.30
CA SER A 295 6.43 20.49 12.43
C SER A 295 6.88 21.21 13.71
N ASP A 296 7.20 20.48 14.77
CA ASP A 296 7.64 20.99 16.07
C ASP A 296 9.05 21.60 16.06
N ILE A 297 9.92 21.14 15.15
CA ILE A 297 11.30 21.64 15.01
C ILE A 297 11.54 22.46 13.73
N LEU A 298 10.58 22.48 12.79
CA LEU A 298 10.71 23.10 11.47
C LEU A 298 11.14 24.58 11.56
N ASP A 299 10.49 25.38 12.40
CA ASP A 299 10.81 26.79 12.55
C ASP A 299 12.25 27.02 13.05
N SER A 300 12.73 26.14 13.94
CA SER A 300 14.11 26.22 14.43
C SER A 300 15.12 25.90 13.32
N TRP A 301 14.81 24.90 12.49
CA TRP A 301 15.65 24.51 11.36
C TRP A 301 15.71 25.58 10.27
N LEU A 302 14.59 26.21 9.95
CA LEU A 302 14.51 27.29 8.96
C LEU A 302 15.17 28.61 9.45
N SER A 303 15.26 28.81 10.77
CA SER A 303 15.86 29.99 11.38
C SER A 303 17.36 29.87 11.59
N ASP A 304 17.91 28.67 11.56
CA ASP A 304 19.34 28.39 11.76
C ASP A 304 20.09 28.39 10.42
N ASP A 305 21.09 29.28 10.29
CA ASP A 305 21.92 29.42 9.09
C ASP A 305 22.68 28.15 8.70
N THR A 306 22.83 27.18 9.62
CA THR A 306 23.53 25.91 9.36
C THR A 306 22.61 24.82 8.84
N THR A 307 21.30 24.94 9.04
CA THR A 307 20.31 23.89 8.69
C THR A 307 19.28 24.33 7.66
N LYS A 308 18.98 25.62 7.53
CA LYS A 308 17.93 26.13 6.64
C LYS A 308 18.07 25.67 5.19
N ASP A 309 19.31 25.57 4.68
CA ASP A 309 19.59 25.16 3.31
C ASP A 309 19.53 23.61 3.13
N MET A 310 19.39 22.86 4.21
CA MET A 310 19.19 21.39 4.20
C MET A 310 17.70 21.03 4.08
N VAL A 311 16.80 21.97 4.40
CA VAL A 311 15.36 21.72 4.37
C VAL A 311 14.83 21.87 2.95
N SER A 312 14.25 20.81 2.41
CA SER A 312 13.46 20.83 1.17
C SER A 312 11.98 20.64 1.50
N MET A 313 11.11 21.27 0.72
CA MET A 313 9.68 20.98 0.81
C MET A 313 9.38 19.65 0.11
N ASP A 314 8.55 18.84 0.73
CA ASP A 314 7.99 17.69 0.05
C ASP A 314 7.16 18.11 -1.16
N ARG A 315 7.23 17.32 -2.21
CA ARG A 315 6.32 17.48 -3.35
C ARG A 315 5.04 16.73 -3.05
N PRO A 316 3.87 17.28 -3.45
CA PRO A 316 2.63 16.50 -3.40
C PRO A 316 2.83 15.17 -4.15
N ASN A 317 2.56 14.08 -3.45
CA ASN A 317 2.63 12.75 -4.06
C ASN A 317 1.32 12.50 -4.83
N THR A 318 1.42 12.23 -6.11
CA THR A 318 0.25 11.93 -6.96
C THR A 318 -0.18 10.46 -6.89
N ASN A 319 0.64 9.61 -6.25
CA ASN A 319 0.38 8.17 -6.12
C ASN A 319 -0.31 7.81 -4.81
N TYR A 320 -0.51 8.76 -3.91
CA TYR A 320 -1.19 8.54 -2.64
C TYR A 320 -2.28 9.56 -2.42
N THR A 321 -3.43 9.07 -1.98
CA THR A 321 -4.55 9.87 -1.50
C THR A 321 -4.78 9.63 -0.03
N TYR A 322 -4.87 10.70 0.75
CA TYR A 322 -5.20 10.66 2.18
C TYR A 322 -6.63 11.12 2.39
N PHE A 323 -7.39 10.37 3.18
CA PHE A 323 -8.80 10.63 3.44
C PHE A 323 -9.20 10.19 4.84
N TYR A 324 -10.33 10.67 5.30
CA TYR A 324 -10.98 10.13 6.49
C TYR A 324 -12.04 9.12 6.07
N MET A 325 -12.07 7.98 6.75
CA MET A 325 -13.07 6.95 6.49
C MET A 325 -13.87 6.58 7.74
N PHE A 326 -15.12 6.22 7.52
CA PHE A 326 -15.98 5.61 8.50
C PHE A 326 -15.89 4.10 8.47
N ASN A 327 -15.98 3.45 9.62
CA ASN A 327 -16.19 2.01 9.67
C ASN A 327 -17.71 1.74 9.68
N PHE A 328 -18.22 1.15 8.59
CA PHE A 328 -19.61 0.76 8.43
C PHE A 328 -19.94 -0.60 9.03
N MET A 329 -18.94 -1.40 9.36
CA MET A 329 -19.09 -2.77 9.83
C MET A 329 -18.51 -2.98 11.24
N PRO A 330 -18.87 -2.14 12.22
CA PRO A 330 -18.28 -2.23 13.54
C PRO A 330 -18.66 -3.52 14.30
N PHE A 331 -19.48 -4.39 13.71
CA PHE A 331 -19.98 -5.63 14.31
C PHE A 331 -19.73 -6.88 13.48
N SER A 332 -19.05 -6.78 12.34
CA SER A 332 -18.63 -7.99 11.66
C SER A 332 -17.63 -8.71 12.56
N HIS A 333 -17.89 -9.94 12.88
CA HIS A 333 -17.05 -10.83 13.67
C HIS A 333 -16.75 -10.36 15.10
N GLU A 334 -17.63 -10.72 16.02
CA GLU A 334 -17.38 -10.72 17.45
C GLU A 334 -16.46 -9.59 17.93
N PHE A 335 -16.95 -8.37 17.91
CA PHE A 335 -16.29 -7.20 18.50
C PHE A 335 -16.02 -7.32 20.01
N SER A 336 -16.20 -8.51 20.58
CA SER A 336 -15.61 -8.85 21.87
C SER A 336 -14.10 -8.62 21.91
N ASN A 337 -13.43 -8.56 20.73
CA ASN A 337 -12.01 -8.24 20.56
C ASN A 337 -11.74 -6.81 20.06
N TRP A 338 -12.70 -5.90 20.16
CA TRP A 338 -12.48 -4.50 19.83
C TRP A 338 -11.36 -3.86 20.65
N SER A 339 -11.12 -4.33 21.86
CA SER A 339 -10.04 -3.80 22.69
C SER A 339 -8.67 -4.18 22.15
N VAL A 340 -8.07 -3.27 21.43
CA VAL A 340 -6.62 -3.15 21.46
C VAL A 340 -6.28 -2.68 22.87
N GLU A 341 -5.26 -3.22 23.51
CA GLU A 341 -4.80 -2.77 24.83
C GLU A 341 -4.61 -1.25 24.78
N GLY A 342 -5.36 -0.49 25.60
CA GLY A 342 -5.38 0.98 25.59
C GLY A 342 -6.46 1.65 24.74
N MET A 343 -7.26 0.94 23.95
CA MET A 343 -8.45 1.49 23.30
C MET A 343 -9.63 1.45 24.26
N ASP A 344 -10.30 2.59 24.37
CA ASP A 344 -11.19 2.92 25.46
C ASP A 344 -12.44 2.02 25.58
N ALA A 345 -12.75 1.66 26.83
CA ALA A 345 -13.97 0.96 27.22
C ALA A 345 -15.26 1.80 27.04
N GLU A 346 -15.16 3.10 26.72
CA GLU A 346 -16.32 4.00 26.58
C GLU A 346 -16.97 3.94 25.18
N TYR A 347 -16.37 3.25 24.21
CA TYR A 347 -16.95 3.11 22.88
C TYR A 347 -18.26 2.30 22.92
N GLU A 348 -19.28 2.81 22.23
CA GLU A 348 -20.62 2.23 22.19
C GLU A 348 -20.96 1.72 20.77
N PRO A 349 -20.56 0.49 20.42
CA PRO A 349 -20.68 -0.02 19.05
C PRO A 349 -22.10 -0.01 18.50
N GLU A 350 -23.11 -0.32 19.33
CA GLU A 350 -24.52 -0.33 18.88
C GLU A 350 -25.04 1.07 18.53
N ASN A 351 -24.64 2.09 19.29
CA ASN A 351 -24.95 3.48 18.97
C ASN A 351 -24.25 3.91 17.68
N TRP A 352 -22.96 3.56 17.55
CA TRP A 352 -22.21 3.86 16.34
C TRP A 352 -22.84 3.21 15.09
N ALA A 353 -23.23 1.93 15.15
CA ALA A 353 -23.86 1.25 14.02
C ALA A 353 -25.13 1.95 13.53
N LYS A 354 -25.96 2.46 14.44
CA LYS A 354 -27.14 3.23 14.06
C LYS A 354 -26.76 4.59 13.46
N ALA A 355 -25.83 5.29 14.10
CA ALA A 355 -25.37 6.61 13.67
C ALA A 355 -24.75 6.58 12.28
N ILE A 356 -23.82 5.65 12.03
CA ILE A 356 -23.10 5.60 10.76
C ILE A 356 -24.01 5.22 9.57
N ASN A 357 -25.08 4.47 9.80
CA ASN A 357 -26.08 4.19 8.78
C ASN A 357 -27.04 5.36 8.49
N ASN A 358 -27.01 6.40 9.33
CA ASN A 358 -27.80 7.61 9.11
C ASN A 358 -27.12 8.57 8.14
N THR A 359 -27.78 8.90 7.04
CA THR A 359 -27.23 9.77 6.00
C THR A 359 -26.98 11.20 6.50
N ASN A 360 -27.86 11.73 7.36
CA ASN A 360 -27.70 13.08 7.90
C ASN A 360 -26.54 13.16 8.88
N PHE A 361 -26.27 12.09 9.65
CA PHE A 361 -25.08 11.97 10.49
C PHE A 361 -23.80 12.08 9.66
N ARG A 362 -23.68 11.30 8.58
CA ARG A 362 -22.50 11.36 7.68
C ARG A 362 -22.35 12.72 7.02
N LYS A 363 -23.46 13.34 6.58
CA LYS A 363 -23.42 14.68 5.99
C LYS A 363 -23.01 15.75 6.99
N ALA A 364 -23.41 15.63 8.26
CA ALA A 364 -22.96 16.54 9.31
C ALA A 364 -21.42 16.52 9.45
N PHE A 365 -20.80 15.34 9.39
CA PHE A 365 -19.34 15.21 9.34
C PHE A 365 -18.75 15.82 8.06
N LEU A 366 -19.27 15.46 6.90
CA LEU A 366 -18.75 15.95 5.60
C LEU A 366 -18.69 17.48 5.55
N TYR A 367 -19.79 18.15 5.96
CA TYR A 367 -19.84 19.61 5.96
C TYR A 367 -19.19 20.25 7.19
N GLY A 368 -18.97 19.46 8.25
CA GLY A 368 -18.34 19.93 9.49
C GLY A 368 -16.83 19.87 9.49
N ILE A 369 -16.20 19.06 8.63
CA ILE A 369 -14.75 18.88 8.57
C ILE A 369 -14.10 20.02 7.79
N ASN A 370 -13.21 20.75 8.46
CA ASN A 370 -12.32 21.71 7.80
C ASN A 370 -10.92 21.10 7.63
N ASN A 371 -10.65 20.57 6.45
CA ASN A 371 -9.37 19.93 6.14
C ASN A 371 -8.16 20.89 6.28
N ALA A 372 -8.35 22.19 6.09
CA ALA A 372 -7.27 23.15 6.18
C ALA A 372 -6.58 23.15 7.55
N VAL A 373 -7.35 22.98 8.65
CA VAL A 373 -6.78 23.04 10.00
C VAL A 373 -5.94 21.80 10.33
N THR A 374 -6.31 20.62 9.80
CA THR A 374 -5.55 19.39 10.01
C THR A 374 -4.32 19.32 9.10
N LEU A 375 -4.47 19.74 7.84
CA LEU A 375 -3.35 19.83 6.90
C LEU A 375 -2.29 20.85 7.34
N ALA A 376 -2.69 21.96 7.96
CA ALA A 376 -1.75 22.94 8.50
C ALA A 376 -0.86 22.40 9.63
N VAL A 377 -1.23 21.27 10.26
CA VAL A 377 -0.39 20.60 11.25
C VAL A 377 0.76 19.87 10.58
N SER A 378 0.48 19.07 9.54
CA SER A 378 1.49 18.26 8.85
C SER A 378 2.23 19.02 7.75
N ALA A 379 1.60 19.98 7.10
CA ALA A 379 2.15 20.77 6.01
C ALA A 379 1.99 22.27 6.28
N PRO A 380 2.62 22.83 7.32
CA PRO A 380 2.45 24.24 7.71
C PRO A 380 2.91 25.22 6.61
N LEU A 381 3.80 24.77 5.73
CA LEU A 381 4.27 25.53 4.57
C LEU A 381 3.57 25.06 3.29
N GLY A 382 2.33 25.50 3.07
CA GLY A 382 1.65 25.27 1.79
C GLY A 382 0.59 24.19 1.80
N TYR A 383 -0.11 24.01 2.91
CA TYR A 383 -1.20 23.05 3.08
C TYR A 383 -2.27 23.10 1.96
N ASP A 384 -2.46 24.26 1.32
CA ASP A 384 -3.44 24.39 0.23
C ASP A 384 -3.13 23.51 -1.00
N SER A 385 -1.84 23.19 -1.23
CA SER A 385 -1.42 22.31 -2.32
C SER A 385 -1.77 20.84 -2.08
N TYR A 386 -2.08 20.46 -0.84
CA TYR A 386 -2.45 19.10 -0.46
C TYR A 386 -3.96 18.88 -0.35
N LYS A 387 -4.77 19.94 -0.51
CA LYS A 387 -6.23 19.80 -0.49
C LYS A 387 -6.75 19.10 -1.73
N LEU A 388 -7.53 18.06 -1.52
CA LEU A 388 -8.23 17.34 -2.58
C LEU A 388 -9.74 17.42 -2.36
N ASN A 389 -10.49 17.49 -3.46
CA ASN A 389 -11.96 17.37 -3.47
C ASN A 389 -12.41 16.08 -4.17
N THR A 390 -11.47 15.32 -4.71
CA THR A 390 -11.66 14.03 -5.38
C THR A 390 -10.83 12.96 -4.71
N ILE A 391 -11.24 11.70 -4.80
CA ILE A 391 -10.42 10.60 -4.28
C ILE A 391 -9.19 10.38 -5.17
N THR A 392 -9.33 10.48 -6.48
CA THR A 392 -8.19 10.45 -7.41
C THR A 392 -7.44 11.78 -7.35
N PRO A 393 -6.11 11.80 -7.12
CA PRO A 393 -5.33 13.03 -7.09
C PRO A 393 -5.25 13.71 -8.46
N PRO A 394 -5.13 15.04 -8.53
CA PRO A 394 -4.81 15.74 -9.76
C PRO A 394 -3.47 15.29 -10.35
N ASN A 395 -3.38 15.25 -11.67
CA ASN A 395 -2.20 14.82 -12.44
C ASN A 395 -1.83 13.34 -12.28
N PHE A 396 -2.69 12.53 -11.69
CA PHE A 396 -2.49 11.09 -11.61
C PHE A 396 -2.76 10.40 -12.94
N CYS A 397 -3.86 10.75 -13.59
CA CYS A 397 -4.24 10.21 -14.90
C CYS A 397 -5.01 11.23 -15.72
N ALA A 398 -5.01 11.04 -17.03
CA ALA A 398 -5.69 11.91 -17.98
C ALA A 398 -6.44 11.10 -19.05
N THR A 399 -7.44 11.72 -19.65
CA THR A 399 -8.11 11.18 -20.82
C THR A 399 -7.17 11.15 -22.04
N THR A 400 -7.54 10.44 -23.09
CA THR A 400 -6.73 10.31 -24.32
C THR A 400 -6.46 11.65 -25.03
N ASP A 401 -7.27 12.68 -24.77
CA ASP A 401 -7.08 14.05 -25.25
C ASP A 401 -6.33 14.96 -24.26
N GLY A 402 -5.79 14.37 -23.18
CA GLY A 402 -4.90 15.04 -22.24
C GLY A 402 -5.62 15.87 -21.16
N VAL A 403 -6.93 15.66 -20.98
CA VAL A 403 -7.65 16.31 -19.87
C VAL A 403 -7.45 15.52 -18.59
N ASP A 404 -6.99 16.19 -17.53
CA ASP A 404 -6.87 15.59 -16.21
C ASP A 404 -8.20 14.98 -15.73
N TYR A 405 -8.15 13.77 -15.18
CA TYR A 405 -9.36 13.05 -14.78
C TYR A 405 -10.22 13.84 -13.79
N THR A 406 -9.58 14.56 -12.86
CA THR A 406 -10.30 15.38 -11.87
C THR A 406 -11.09 16.55 -12.48
N GLN A 407 -10.81 16.87 -13.75
CA GLN A 407 -11.54 17.89 -14.52
C GLN A 407 -12.64 17.29 -15.41
N CYS A 408 -12.89 15.97 -15.33
CA CYS A 408 -13.89 15.30 -16.16
C CYS A 408 -15.26 15.29 -15.49
N GLY A 409 -16.32 15.51 -16.29
CA GLY A 409 -17.71 15.41 -15.85
C GLY A 409 -18.02 16.22 -14.60
N GLY A 410 -18.75 15.62 -13.65
CA GLY A 410 -19.13 16.27 -12.39
C GLY A 410 -18.00 16.41 -11.38
N LEU A 411 -16.81 15.82 -11.63
CA LEU A 411 -15.66 15.95 -10.72
C LEU A 411 -15.12 17.38 -10.70
N ALA A 412 -15.13 18.06 -11.84
CA ALA A 412 -14.71 19.46 -11.97
C ALA A 412 -15.56 20.43 -11.13
N ASP A 413 -16.77 20.04 -10.80
CA ASP A 413 -17.70 20.86 -10.00
C ASP A 413 -17.53 20.64 -8.48
N LEU A 414 -16.73 19.65 -8.06
CA LEU A 414 -16.46 19.39 -6.65
C LEU A 414 -15.57 20.49 -6.07
N THR A 415 -16.09 21.11 -5.02
CA THR A 415 -15.40 22.16 -4.26
C THR A 415 -15.26 21.75 -2.81
N GLU A 416 -14.58 22.56 -1.99
CA GLU A 416 -14.50 22.33 -0.56
C GLU A 416 -15.90 22.21 0.06
N PHE A 417 -16.11 21.13 0.82
CA PHE A 417 -17.40 20.82 1.43
C PHE A 417 -17.65 21.57 2.74
N PHE A 418 -16.63 22.10 3.40
CA PHE A 418 -16.76 22.72 4.71
C PHE A 418 -17.81 23.86 4.70
N ASP A 419 -18.89 23.68 5.48
CA ASP A 419 -20.00 24.63 5.64
C ASP A 419 -20.66 24.38 7.00
N GLU A 420 -20.32 25.20 7.99
CA GLU A 420 -20.83 25.05 9.37
C GLU A 420 -22.35 25.10 9.45
N ALA A 421 -23.00 25.92 8.61
CA ALA A 421 -24.45 26.05 8.65
C ALA A 421 -25.14 24.77 8.18
N LYS A 422 -24.65 24.20 7.09
CA LYS A 422 -25.11 22.89 6.59
C LYS A 422 -24.78 21.75 7.55
N ALA A 423 -23.60 21.78 8.15
CA ALA A 423 -23.19 20.77 9.13
C ALA A 423 -24.20 20.73 10.30
N LYS A 424 -24.60 21.90 10.83
CA LYS A 424 -25.56 22.03 11.90
C LYS A 424 -26.99 21.64 11.46
N GLU A 425 -27.40 21.98 10.25
CA GLU A 425 -28.68 21.55 9.68
C GLU A 425 -28.79 20.03 9.61
N TYR A 426 -27.78 19.37 9.07
CA TYR A 426 -27.72 17.89 8.97
C TYR A 426 -27.61 17.24 10.36
N ARG A 427 -26.83 17.82 11.28
CA ARG A 427 -26.77 17.38 12.67
C ARG A 427 -28.16 17.39 13.33
N ASP A 428 -28.89 18.47 13.21
CA ASP A 428 -30.20 18.62 13.84
C ASP A 428 -31.21 17.60 13.29
N ALA A 429 -31.20 17.35 11.98
CA ALA A 429 -31.97 16.27 11.35
C ALA A 429 -31.53 14.87 11.85
N ALA A 430 -30.24 14.65 12.00
CA ALA A 430 -29.71 13.39 12.52
C ALA A 430 -30.10 13.15 13.97
N ILE A 431 -30.10 14.17 14.82
CA ILE A 431 -30.55 14.09 16.22
C ILE A 431 -32.00 13.61 16.29
N GLU A 432 -32.92 14.21 15.51
CA GLU A 432 -34.31 13.79 15.46
C GLU A 432 -34.47 12.32 15.06
N GLU A 433 -33.84 11.93 13.94
CA GLU A 433 -33.93 10.57 13.38
C GLU A 433 -33.31 9.51 14.28
N LEU A 434 -32.14 9.79 14.86
CA LEU A 434 -31.40 8.85 15.71
C LEU A 434 -32.04 8.73 17.11
N THR A 435 -32.63 9.82 17.67
CA THR A 435 -33.42 9.77 18.91
C THR A 435 -34.59 8.83 18.73
N ALA A 436 -35.30 8.89 17.59
CA ALA A 436 -36.39 7.99 17.29
C ALA A 436 -35.97 6.52 17.21
N GLN A 437 -34.69 6.22 16.91
CA GLN A 437 -34.09 4.91 16.89
C GLN A 437 -33.52 4.48 18.24
N GLY A 438 -33.64 5.30 19.28
CA GLY A 438 -33.13 5.01 20.62
C GLY A 438 -31.64 5.15 20.78
N VAL A 439 -30.99 5.98 19.95
CA VAL A 439 -29.57 6.33 20.10
C VAL A 439 -29.40 7.29 21.27
N THR A 440 -28.36 7.09 22.06
CA THR A 440 -27.97 8.00 23.16
C THR A 440 -26.87 8.95 22.70
N PHE A 441 -26.82 10.13 23.26
CA PHE A 441 -25.84 11.17 22.93
C PHE A 441 -25.00 11.53 24.17
N PRO A 442 -23.74 11.96 23.99
CA PRO A 442 -23.02 12.08 22.71
C PRO A 442 -22.69 10.72 22.11
N ILE A 443 -22.70 10.63 20.78
CA ILE A 443 -22.25 9.43 20.06
C ILE A 443 -20.74 9.33 20.18
N LYS A 444 -20.25 8.20 20.70
CA LYS A 444 -18.83 7.94 20.88
C LYS A 444 -18.17 7.57 19.55
N VAL A 445 -17.16 8.34 19.14
CA VAL A 445 -16.43 8.17 17.86
C VAL A 445 -15.00 7.77 18.15
N GLN A 446 -14.71 6.47 18.12
CA GLN A 446 -13.37 5.95 18.34
C GLN A 446 -12.46 6.32 17.17
N MET A 447 -11.41 7.10 17.43
CA MET A 447 -10.43 7.58 16.46
C MET A 447 -9.01 7.25 16.91
N PRO A 448 -8.48 6.08 16.54
CA PRO A 448 -7.11 5.70 16.87
C PRO A 448 -6.10 6.40 15.95
N TYR A 449 -4.85 6.51 16.43
CA TYR A 449 -3.71 6.99 15.66
C TYR A 449 -2.46 6.13 15.91
N ASN A 450 -1.51 6.14 14.96
CA ASN A 450 -0.22 5.51 15.13
C ASN A 450 0.74 6.47 15.86
N PRO A 451 1.21 6.14 17.08
CA PRO A 451 2.10 7.01 17.85
C PRO A 451 3.52 7.14 17.29
N SER A 452 3.92 6.31 16.32
CA SER A 452 5.21 6.48 15.62
C SER A 452 5.23 7.73 14.73
N SER A 453 4.06 8.23 14.30
CA SER A 453 3.95 9.48 13.56
C SER A 453 3.94 10.68 14.50
N THR A 454 4.86 11.62 14.33
CA THR A 454 5.06 12.79 15.21
C THR A 454 3.91 13.79 15.20
N ASP A 455 3.13 13.83 14.14
CA ASP A 455 2.06 14.83 13.96
C ASP A 455 0.65 14.25 13.97
N TRP A 456 0.49 12.93 13.89
CA TRP A 456 -0.85 12.33 13.77
C TRP A 456 -1.71 12.53 15.02
N ASP A 457 -1.13 12.44 16.22
CA ASP A 457 -1.84 12.75 17.46
C ASP A 457 -2.30 14.21 17.50
N LYS A 458 -1.44 15.15 17.07
CA LYS A 458 -1.78 16.58 16.98
C LYS A 458 -2.89 16.82 15.96
N GLN A 459 -2.82 16.16 14.79
CA GLN A 459 -3.87 16.21 13.78
C GLN A 459 -5.21 15.72 14.36
N CYS A 460 -5.22 14.61 15.09
CA CYS A 460 -6.41 14.09 15.75
C CYS A 460 -6.97 15.08 16.79
N GLN A 461 -6.12 15.73 17.60
CA GLN A 461 -6.54 16.71 18.60
C GLN A 461 -7.16 17.95 17.93
N VAL A 462 -6.52 18.47 16.89
CA VAL A 462 -7.02 19.63 16.13
C VAL A 462 -8.32 19.27 15.42
N PHE A 463 -8.40 18.07 14.83
CA PHE A 463 -9.62 17.55 14.20
C PHE A 463 -10.77 17.46 15.20
N LYS A 464 -10.54 16.83 16.36
CA LYS A 464 -11.52 16.73 17.44
C LYS A 464 -12.04 18.12 17.85
N GLN A 465 -11.14 19.01 18.18
CA GLN A 465 -11.49 20.37 18.61
C GLN A 465 -12.32 21.12 17.55
N GLN A 466 -11.94 21.00 16.30
CA GLN A 466 -12.61 21.67 15.19
C GLN A 466 -14.00 21.09 14.93
N LEU A 467 -14.11 19.77 14.81
CA LEU A 467 -15.36 19.12 14.45
C LEU A 467 -16.38 19.15 15.61
N GLU A 468 -15.93 18.88 16.83
CA GLU A 468 -16.79 19.00 18.02
C GLU A 468 -17.23 20.47 18.26
N GLY A 469 -16.35 21.43 17.98
CA GLY A 469 -16.70 22.85 18.05
C GLY A 469 -17.87 23.24 17.13
N VAL A 470 -17.93 22.60 15.94
CA VAL A 470 -19.04 22.82 14.98
C VAL A 470 -20.28 22.02 15.38
N LEU A 471 -20.11 20.71 15.65
CA LEU A 471 -21.24 19.79 15.79
C LEU A 471 -21.84 19.76 17.19
N ASN A 472 -21.09 20.12 18.25
CA ASN A 472 -21.61 20.18 19.62
C ASN A 472 -22.14 21.56 20.04
N ASP A 473 -22.22 22.50 19.09
CA ASP A 473 -22.78 23.85 19.39
C ASP A 473 -24.24 23.77 19.86
N GLY A 474 -24.42 23.91 21.17
CA GLY A 474 -25.72 23.87 21.82
C GLY A 474 -26.30 22.48 22.12
N PHE A 475 -25.62 21.39 21.73
CA PHE A 475 -26.04 20.03 22.00
C PHE A 475 -24.83 19.07 21.94
N ASP A 476 -24.64 18.22 22.95
CA ASP A 476 -23.55 17.22 22.97
C ASP A 476 -23.85 16.10 21.97
N PHE A 477 -23.51 16.30 20.69
CA PHE A 477 -23.85 15.41 19.59
C PHE A 477 -22.87 14.26 19.44
N ILE A 478 -21.57 14.54 19.48
CA ILE A 478 -20.50 13.56 19.35
C ILE A 478 -19.43 13.74 20.44
N ASP A 479 -18.71 12.67 20.74
CA ASP A 479 -17.50 12.69 21.56
C ASP A 479 -16.44 11.85 20.84
N ILE A 480 -15.41 12.50 20.30
CA ILE A 480 -14.31 11.86 19.59
C ILE A 480 -13.29 11.36 20.62
N ILE A 481 -13.12 10.05 20.68
CA ILE A 481 -12.18 9.37 21.58
C ILE A 481 -10.89 9.11 20.82
N ILE A 482 -9.85 9.87 21.13
CA ILE A 482 -8.53 9.74 20.51
C ILE A 482 -7.71 8.74 21.33
N THR A 483 -7.18 7.70 20.68
CA THR A 483 -6.44 6.63 21.35
C THR A 483 -5.17 6.28 20.57
N ALA A 484 -4.03 6.14 21.26
CA ALA A 484 -2.83 5.60 20.67
C ALA A 484 -3.03 4.11 20.38
N GLY A 485 -2.83 3.69 19.14
CA GLY A 485 -2.70 2.28 18.77
C GLY A 485 -1.28 1.76 19.04
N PRO A 486 -1.00 0.47 18.75
CA PRO A 486 0.36 -0.04 18.79
C PRO A 486 1.23 0.66 17.75
N SER A 487 2.45 1.05 18.11
CA SER A 487 3.40 1.68 17.19
C SER A 487 3.81 0.72 16.08
N ASP A 488 4.03 -0.53 16.45
CA ASP A 488 4.28 -1.60 15.51
C ASP A 488 2.97 -2.23 15.06
N SER A 489 2.92 -2.64 13.80
CA SER A 489 1.75 -3.32 13.23
C SER A 489 0.42 -2.55 13.29
N PHE A 490 0.42 -1.21 13.38
CA PHE A 490 -0.82 -0.41 13.39
C PHE A 490 -1.73 -0.72 12.20
N LEU A 491 -1.14 -0.88 11.01
CA LEU A 491 -1.89 -1.22 9.80
C LEU A 491 -2.65 -2.53 9.94
N SER A 492 -2.00 -3.60 10.35
CA SER A 492 -2.62 -4.93 10.51
C SER A 492 -3.48 -5.02 11.76
N SER A 493 -3.02 -4.47 12.89
CA SER A 493 -3.68 -4.64 14.19
C SER A 493 -4.90 -3.72 14.37
N VAL A 494 -4.90 -2.54 13.75
CA VAL A 494 -5.96 -1.52 13.89
C VAL A 494 -6.75 -1.35 12.62
N ARG A 495 -6.09 -0.89 11.53
CA ARG A 495 -6.78 -0.50 10.29
C ARG A 495 -7.42 -1.69 9.58
N ARG A 496 -6.65 -2.72 9.23
CA ARG A 496 -7.14 -3.91 8.51
C ARG A 496 -8.10 -4.75 9.35
N ASN A 497 -7.96 -4.69 10.67
CA ASN A 497 -8.89 -5.34 11.60
C ASN A 497 -10.12 -4.50 11.96
N GLY A 498 -10.31 -3.33 11.33
CA GLY A 498 -11.48 -2.49 11.54
C GLY A 498 -11.64 -1.95 12.97
N LYS A 499 -10.57 -1.83 13.75
CA LYS A 499 -10.61 -1.39 15.15
C LYS A 499 -10.67 0.14 15.27
N PHE A 500 -11.65 0.74 14.63
CA PHE A 500 -11.92 2.18 14.66
C PHE A 500 -13.39 2.45 14.31
N ALA A 501 -13.90 3.59 14.70
CA ALA A 501 -15.17 4.14 14.20
C ALA A 501 -14.90 5.11 13.03
N PHE A 502 -13.87 5.94 13.19
CA PHE A 502 -13.43 6.95 12.22
C PHE A 502 -11.91 6.99 12.21
N LEU A 503 -11.31 7.03 11.03
CA LEU A 503 -9.85 6.92 10.89
C LEU A 503 -9.35 7.77 9.73
N GLN A 504 -8.20 8.41 9.90
CA GLN A 504 -7.40 8.92 8.79
C GLN A 504 -6.73 7.73 8.10
N CYS A 505 -6.98 7.60 6.81
CA CYS A 505 -6.46 6.55 5.97
C CYS A 505 -5.75 7.12 4.76
N ASN A 506 -5.05 6.25 4.07
CA ASN A 506 -4.45 6.52 2.77
C ASN A 506 -4.64 5.32 1.86
N TRP A 507 -4.58 5.59 0.58
CA TRP A 507 -4.49 4.57 -0.45
C TRP A 507 -3.38 4.96 -1.42
N GLY A 508 -2.58 3.99 -1.84
CA GLY A 508 -1.60 4.12 -2.91
C GLY A 508 -2.10 3.41 -4.15
N ALA A 509 -1.93 4.03 -5.29
CA ALA A 509 -2.38 3.46 -6.56
C ALA A 509 -1.59 2.18 -6.90
N ASP A 510 -2.30 1.11 -7.24
CA ASP A 510 -1.70 -0.15 -7.70
C ASP A 510 -1.39 -0.13 -9.20
N TYR A 511 -2.10 0.74 -9.96
CA TYR A 511 -1.95 0.91 -11.41
C TYR A 511 -2.47 2.28 -11.84
N SER A 512 -2.09 2.73 -13.05
CA SER A 512 -2.41 4.07 -13.57
C SER A 512 -3.82 4.15 -14.18
N ASP A 513 -4.85 3.90 -13.38
CA ASP A 513 -6.25 4.09 -13.75
C ASP A 513 -7.03 4.60 -12.51
N PRO A 514 -8.02 5.51 -12.67
CA PRO A 514 -8.83 6.01 -11.54
C PRO A 514 -9.55 4.93 -10.75
N GLN A 515 -9.78 3.78 -11.32
CA GLN A 515 -10.41 2.64 -10.66
C GLN A 515 -9.63 2.20 -9.44
N THR A 516 -8.28 2.25 -9.47
CA THR A 516 -7.42 1.88 -8.33
C THR A 516 -7.76 2.65 -7.06
N GLU A 517 -8.19 3.92 -7.19
CA GLU A 517 -8.56 4.78 -6.06
C GLU A 517 -9.99 4.53 -5.57
N THR A 518 -10.84 3.91 -6.39
CA THR A 518 -12.26 3.66 -6.06
C THR A 518 -12.53 2.23 -5.61
N ASP A 519 -11.74 1.25 -6.05
CA ASP A 519 -11.89 -0.17 -5.70
C ASP A 519 -11.99 -0.44 -4.19
N PRO A 520 -11.22 0.24 -3.31
CA PRO A 520 -11.33 0.02 -1.86
C PRO A 520 -12.69 0.36 -1.26
N PHE A 521 -13.55 1.07 -1.99
CA PHE A 521 -14.86 1.54 -1.53
C PHE A 521 -16.05 0.83 -2.20
N TYR A 522 -15.78 -0.14 -3.06
CA TYR A 522 -16.81 -0.81 -3.87
C TYR A 522 -17.35 -2.11 -3.28
#